data_eb3372dc54cc1d29021f2841ce9468a0
#
_entry.id   eb3372dc54cc1d29021f2841ce9468a0
#
_cell.length_a   1.000
_cell.length_b   1.000
_cell.length_c   1.000
_cell.angle_alpha   90.00
_cell.angle_beta   90.00
_cell.angle_gamma   90.00
#
_symmetry.space_group_name_H-M   'P 1'
#
loop_
_entity.id
_entity.type
_entity.pdbx_description
1 polymer ?
#
loop_
_entity_poly.entity_id
_entity_poly.type
_entity_poly.pdbx_seq_one_letter_code
_entity_poly.pdbx_strand_id
1 'polypeptide(L)'
;NLLIDLQKRMGLTYLFVAHDLSMVKHISDRVAVLYLGTLVELTTSEELYANPQHPYTRALLSAIPIPDPKIEQERDAKKIRLEGEVPSPINSPAGCKFQGRCKCAMPICRQEMPKLRDIGGGHFVACHICDPSNGCETGKCV
;
A
#
# COMPACT_ATOMS: atom_id res chain seq x y z
N ASN A 1 -14.95 -16.90 9.63
CA ASN A 1 -14.87 -18.16 8.87
C ASN A 1 -16.11 -18.45 8.03
N LEU A 2 -17.30 -17.90 8.40
CA LEU A 2 -18.54 -18.13 7.63
C LEU A 2 -18.42 -17.67 6.17
N LEU A 3 -17.80 -16.51 5.91
CA LEU A 3 -17.63 -15.98 4.56
C LEU A 3 -16.73 -16.87 3.70
N ILE A 4 -15.66 -17.39 4.27
CA ILE A 4 -14.74 -18.33 3.59
C ILE A 4 -15.46 -19.65 3.27
N ASP A 5 -16.27 -20.15 4.20
CA ASP A 5 -17.06 -21.37 3.97
C ASP A 5 -18.11 -21.16 2.87
N LEU A 6 -18.80 -20.03 2.86
CA LEU A 6 -19.75 -19.68 1.81
C LEU A 6 -19.07 -19.52 0.44
N GLN A 7 -17.91 -18.87 0.40
CA GLN A 7 -17.10 -18.73 -0.82
C GLN A 7 -16.80 -20.11 -1.41
N LYS A 8 -16.29 -21.04 -0.58
CA LYS A 8 -15.93 -22.39 -1.02
C LYS A 8 -17.14 -23.22 -1.47
N ARG A 9 -18.25 -23.14 -0.73
CA ARG A 9 -19.47 -23.93 -1.02
C ARG A 9 -20.24 -23.44 -2.22
N MET A 10 -20.28 -22.12 -2.41
CA MET A 10 -21.12 -21.48 -3.44
C MET A 10 -20.33 -20.92 -4.62
N GLY A 11 -18.99 -21.02 -4.61
CA GLY A 11 -18.13 -20.47 -5.68
C GLY A 11 -18.19 -18.93 -5.78
N LEU A 12 -18.43 -18.23 -4.67
CA LEU A 12 -18.63 -16.78 -4.67
C LEU A 12 -17.30 -16.04 -4.78
N THR A 13 -17.34 -14.92 -5.50
CA THR A 13 -16.26 -13.92 -5.50
C THR A 13 -16.72 -12.73 -4.68
N TYR A 14 -15.88 -12.29 -3.72
CA TYR A 14 -16.17 -11.14 -2.87
C TYR A 14 -15.27 -9.96 -3.23
N LEU A 15 -15.85 -8.77 -3.16
CA LEU A 15 -15.12 -7.52 -3.10
C LEU A 15 -15.33 -6.90 -1.71
N PHE A 16 -14.26 -6.82 -0.93
CA PHE A 16 -14.30 -6.19 0.40
C PHE A 16 -13.70 -4.80 0.35
N VAL A 17 -14.36 -3.85 0.98
CA VAL A 17 -13.78 -2.56 1.31
C VAL A 17 -13.58 -2.54 2.82
N ALA A 18 -12.34 -2.55 3.25
CA ALA A 18 -11.98 -2.69 4.66
C ALA A 18 -10.87 -1.71 5.05
N HIS A 19 -10.83 -1.36 6.32
CA HIS A 19 -9.76 -0.60 6.95
C HIS A 19 -8.93 -1.44 7.94
N ASP A 20 -9.39 -2.64 8.27
CA ASP A 20 -8.65 -3.60 9.08
C ASP A 20 -7.80 -4.50 8.18
N LEU A 21 -6.51 -4.19 8.12
CA LEU A 21 -5.54 -4.92 7.31
C LEU A 21 -5.27 -6.33 7.84
N SER A 22 -5.44 -6.57 9.16
CA SER A 22 -5.24 -7.89 9.73
C SER A 22 -6.29 -8.87 9.22
N MET A 23 -7.55 -8.43 9.13
CA MET A 23 -8.64 -9.23 8.57
C MET A 23 -8.42 -9.47 7.07
N VAL A 24 -8.06 -8.42 6.31
CA VAL A 24 -7.82 -8.51 4.87
C VAL A 24 -6.77 -9.57 4.54
N LYS A 25 -5.71 -9.67 5.33
CA LYS A 25 -4.65 -10.67 5.14
C LYS A 25 -5.17 -12.11 5.10
N HIS A 26 -6.19 -12.41 5.90
CA HIS A 26 -6.68 -13.78 6.07
C HIS A 26 -7.78 -14.18 5.08
N ILE A 27 -8.49 -13.22 4.51
CA ILE A 27 -9.68 -13.51 3.69
C ILE A 27 -9.52 -13.15 2.21
N SER A 28 -8.47 -12.39 1.84
CA SER A 28 -8.33 -11.88 0.49
C SER A 28 -7.21 -12.58 -0.27
N ASP A 29 -7.50 -12.99 -1.51
CA ASP A 29 -6.49 -13.52 -2.43
C ASP A 29 -5.63 -12.37 -3.02
N ARG A 30 -6.28 -11.26 -3.35
CA ARG A 30 -5.63 -10.04 -3.88
C ARG A 30 -6.06 -8.82 -3.09
N VAL A 31 -5.16 -7.88 -2.96
CA VAL A 31 -5.38 -6.62 -2.23
C VAL A 31 -5.06 -5.43 -3.12
N ALA A 32 -6.01 -4.50 -3.18
CA ALA A 32 -5.85 -3.20 -3.83
C ALA A 32 -5.75 -2.11 -2.75
N VAL A 33 -4.66 -1.37 -2.74
CA VAL A 33 -4.45 -0.25 -1.82
C VAL A 33 -4.79 1.04 -2.53
N LEU A 34 -5.70 1.83 -1.92
CA LEU A 34 -6.13 3.11 -2.45
C LEU A 34 -5.68 4.25 -1.53
N TYR A 35 -5.22 5.35 -2.13
CA TYR A 35 -4.95 6.60 -1.44
C TYR A 35 -5.69 7.75 -2.11
N LEU A 36 -6.57 8.43 -1.38
CA LEU A 36 -7.44 9.50 -1.91
C LEU A 36 -8.14 9.12 -3.22
N GLY A 37 -8.73 7.91 -3.25
CA GLY A 37 -9.46 7.39 -4.42
C GLY A 37 -8.57 6.96 -5.59
N THR A 38 -7.25 6.94 -5.44
CA THR A 38 -6.32 6.48 -6.47
C THR A 38 -5.72 5.14 -6.07
N LEU A 39 -5.73 4.18 -6.98
CA LEU A 39 -5.09 2.89 -6.80
C LEU A 39 -3.57 3.08 -6.84
N VAL A 40 -2.90 2.76 -5.72
CA VAL A 40 -1.46 2.96 -5.57
C VAL A 40 -0.68 1.65 -5.61
N GLU A 41 -1.30 0.54 -5.21
CA GLU A 41 -0.68 -0.79 -5.26
C GLU A 41 -1.73 -1.88 -5.38
N LEU A 42 -1.47 -2.93 -6.17
CA LEU A 42 -2.34 -4.08 -6.38
C LEU A 42 -1.48 -5.33 -6.58
N THR A 43 -1.66 -6.32 -5.71
CA THR A 43 -0.96 -7.60 -5.81
C THR A 43 -1.69 -8.70 -5.03
N THR A 44 -1.12 -9.89 -4.93
CA THR A 44 -1.64 -10.93 -4.05
C THR A 44 -1.51 -10.51 -2.57
N SER A 45 -2.38 -11.03 -1.72
CA SER A 45 -2.31 -10.75 -0.28
C SER A 45 -0.93 -11.11 0.29
N GLU A 46 -0.43 -12.30 -0.04
CA GLU A 46 0.86 -12.79 0.43
C GLU A 46 2.01 -11.84 0.06
N GLU A 47 2.10 -11.44 -1.22
CA GLU A 47 3.14 -10.53 -1.72
C GLU A 47 3.04 -9.14 -1.10
N LEU A 48 1.83 -8.60 -0.91
CA LEU A 48 1.65 -7.28 -0.31
C LEU A 48 2.22 -7.20 1.11
N TYR A 49 1.99 -8.25 1.93
CA TYR A 49 2.47 -8.26 3.32
C TYR A 49 3.95 -8.64 3.43
N ALA A 50 4.48 -9.40 2.47
CA ALA A 50 5.90 -9.77 2.43
C ALA A 50 6.78 -8.67 1.84
N ASN A 51 6.33 -8.03 0.77
CA ASN A 51 7.14 -7.13 -0.06
C ASN A 51 6.35 -5.90 -0.56
N PRO A 52 5.80 -5.05 0.32
CA PRO A 52 5.09 -3.85 -0.09
C PRO A 52 6.04 -2.87 -0.79
N GLN A 53 5.62 -2.30 -1.91
CA GLN A 53 6.47 -1.44 -2.74
C GLN A 53 6.14 0.04 -2.60
N HIS A 54 4.85 0.40 -2.57
CA HIS A 54 4.48 1.80 -2.45
C HIS A 54 4.75 2.33 -1.03
N PRO A 55 5.35 3.53 -0.86
CA PRO A 55 5.67 4.08 0.47
C PRO A 55 4.46 4.21 1.40
N TYR A 56 3.28 4.49 0.85
CA TYR A 56 2.04 4.51 1.64
C TYR A 56 1.68 3.13 2.17
N THR A 57 1.77 2.08 1.34
CA THR A 57 1.49 0.70 1.76
C THR A 57 2.44 0.26 2.87
N ARG A 58 3.72 0.57 2.75
CA ARG A 58 4.73 0.30 3.79
C ARG A 58 4.35 0.95 5.12
N ALA A 59 3.96 2.23 5.07
CA ALA A 59 3.53 2.95 6.27
C ALA A 59 2.27 2.33 6.89
N LEU A 60 1.27 1.97 6.07
CA LEU A 60 0.06 1.29 6.54
C LEU A 60 0.38 -0.05 7.23
N LEU A 61 1.19 -0.88 6.59
CA LEU A 61 1.55 -2.21 7.12
C LEU A 61 2.42 -2.10 8.37
N SER A 62 3.28 -1.06 8.45
CA SER A 62 4.08 -0.80 9.66
C SER A 62 3.24 -0.42 10.88
N ALA A 63 2.04 0.08 10.66
CA ALA A 63 1.12 0.49 11.72
C ALA A 63 0.22 -0.64 12.25
N ILE A 64 0.23 -1.82 11.63
CA ILE A 64 -0.56 -2.98 12.09
C ILE A 64 -0.03 -3.45 13.45
N PRO A 65 -0.85 -3.47 14.52
CA PRO A 65 -0.42 -3.94 15.82
C PRO A 65 -0.09 -5.44 15.80
N ILE A 66 0.97 -5.83 16.51
CA ILE A 66 1.26 -7.24 16.76
C ILE A 66 0.81 -7.58 18.19
N PRO A 67 0.12 -8.71 18.40
CA PRO A 67 -0.36 -9.11 19.74
C PRO A 67 0.74 -9.40 20.77
N ASP A 68 2.02 -9.42 20.37
CA ASP A 68 3.16 -9.62 21.27
C ASP A 68 3.76 -8.28 21.70
N PRO A 69 3.69 -7.91 23.01
CA PRO A 69 4.19 -6.62 23.51
C PRO A 69 5.69 -6.40 23.31
N LYS A 70 6.51 -7.46 23.33
CA LYS A 70 7.96 -7.36 23.16
C LYS A 70 8.31 -7.05 21.70
N ILE A 71 7.69 -7.76 20.78
CA ILE A 71 7.86 -7.54 19.33
C ILE A 71 7.30 -6.18 18.94
N GLU A 72 6.19 -5.76 19.56
CA GLU A 72 5.58 -4.45 19.28
C GLU A 72 6.49 -3.29 19.70
N GLN A 73 7.19 -3.39 20.87
CA GLN A 73 8.15 -2.38 21.31
C GLN A 73 9.34 -2.23 20.35
N GLU A 74 9.89 -3.34 19.85
CA GLU A 74 10.96 -3.31 18.86
C GLU A 74 10.51 -2.72 17.52
N ARG A 75 9.26 -2.95 17.14
CA ARG A 75 8.66 -2.41 15.93
C ARG A 75 8.27 -0.95 16.05
N ASP A 76 7.87 -0.49 17.22
CA ASP A 76 7.52 0.92 17.46
C ASP A 76 8.66 1.87 17.09
N ALA A 77 9.91 1.46 17.34
CA ALA A 77 11.09 2.19 16.92
C ALA A 77 11.28 2.24 15.39
N LYS A 78 10.69 1.30 14.66
CA LYS A 78 10.77 1.16 13.20
C LYS A 78 9.49 1.59 12.48
N LYS A 79 8.43 1.98 13.21
CA LYS A 79 7.18 2.44 12.59
C LYS A 79 7.40 3.64 11.70
N ILE A 80 6.91 3.56 10.48
CA ILE A 80 6.94 4.66 9.53
C ILE A 80 5.83 5.65 9.91
N ARG A 81 6.21 6.72 10.61
CA ARG A 81 5.27 7.80 10.94
C ARG A 81 5.07 8.68 9.72
N LEU A 82 3.82 8.76 9.27
CA LEU A 82 3.43 9.66 8.19
C LEU A 82 3.27 11.06 8.78
N GLU A 83 4.13 11.98 8.36
CA GLU A 83 4.07 13.39 8.72
C GLU A 83 3.22 14.18 7.71
N GLY A 84 2.67 15.30 8.13
CA GLY A 84 1.85 16.18 7.30
C GLY A 84 0.37 15.83 7.25
N GLU A 85 -0.42 16.81 6.87
CA GLU A 85 -1.88 16.68 6.77
C GLU A 85 -2.29 15.85 5.53
N VAL A 86 -3.44 15.20 5.65
CA VAL A 86 -4.04 14.52 4.49
C VAL A 86 -4.59 15.60 3.56
N PRO A 87 -4.15 15.66 2.29
CA PRO A 87 -4.67 16.64 1.36
C PRO A 87 -6.18 16.49 1.16
N SER A 88 -6.86 17.61 0.91
CA SER A 88 -8.27 17.57 0.57
C SER A 88 -8.49 16.79 -0.74
N PRO A 89 -9.45 15.87 -0.79
CA PRO A 89 -9.78 15.17 -2.03
C PRO A 89 -10.35 16.09 -3.12
N ILE A 90 -10.90 17.26 -2.72
CA ILE A 90 -11.48 18.25 -3.64
C ILE A 90 -10.38 19.02 -4.36
N ASN A 91 -9.32 19.40 -3.65
CA ASN A 91 -8.16 20.12 -4.20
C ASN A 91 -6.92 19.22 -4.18
N SER A 92 -7.01 18.08 -4.89
CA SER A 92 -5.88 17.17 -5.01
C SER A 92 -4.70 17.86 -5.68
N PRO A 93 -3.48 17.73 -5.14
CA PRO A 93 -2.29 18.30 -5.77
C PRO A 93 -2.09 17.72 -7.16
N ALA A 94 -1.48 18.48 -8.06
CA ALA A 94 -0.98 17.96 -9.31
C ALA A 94 0.07 16.85 -9.03
N GLY A 95 0.12 15.83 -9.87
CA GLY A 95 1.03 14.72 -9.70
C GLY A 95 0.62 13.69 -8.65
N CYS A 96 1.60 13.07 -8.01
CA CYS A 96 1.35 12.02 -7.03
C CYS A 96 0.61 12.55 -5.80
N LYS A 97 -0.56 12.00 -5.50
CA LYS A 97 -1.38 12.45 -4.36
C LYS A 97 -0.69 12.25 -3.01
N PHE A 98 0.21 11.28 -2.91
CA PHE A 98 0.95 10.99 -1.69
C PHE A 98 2.22 11.84 -1.51
N GLN A 99 2.61 12.67 -2.50
CA GLN A 99 3.86 13.44 -2.53
C GLN A 99 4.14 14.26 -1.25
N GLY A 100 3.10 14.89 -0.67
CA GLY A 100 3.24 15.74 0.51
C GLY A 100 3.55 15.00 1.81
N ARG A 101 3.36 13.67 1.82
CA ARG A 101 3.61 12.80 2.98
C ARG A 101 4.66 11.73 2.70
N CYS A 102 5.21 11.73 1.48
CA CYS A 102 6.20 10.77 1.04
C CYS A 102 7.61 11.26 1.38
N LYS A 103 8.33 10.56 2.25
CA LYS A 103 9.72 10.88 2.59
C LYS A 103 10.68 10.77 1.40
N CYS A 104 10.27 10.04 0.36
CA CYS A 104 11.04 9.79 -0.86
C CYS A 104 10.47 10.53 -2.07
N ALA A 105 9.75 11.63 -1.84
CA ALA A 105 9.18 12.40 -2.94
C ALA A 105 10.28 13.01 -3.81
N MET A 106 10.20 12.72 -5.11
CA MET A 106 11.06 13.29 -6.14
C MET A 106 10.40 14.49 -6.81
N PRO A 107 11.14 15.37 -7.53
CA PRO A 107 10.56 16.50 -8.25
C PRO A 107 9.45 16.09 -9.23
N ILE A 108 9.60 14.96 -9.92
CA ILE A 108 8.60 14.42 -10.84
C ILE A 108 7.27 14.08 -10.13
N CYS A 109 7.32 13.69 -8.85
CA CYS A 109 6.11 13.40 -8.08
C CYS A 109 5.19 14.61 -7.91
N ARG A 110 5.72 15.82 -8.06
CA ARG A 110 4.96 17.07 -7.99
C ARG A 110 4.33 17.47 -9.34
N GLN A 111 4.86 16.91 -10.42
CA GLN A 111 4.49 17.30 -11.78
C GLN A 111 3.55 16.30 -12.43
N GLU A 112 3.82 15.01 -12.23
CA GLU A 112 3.10 13.94 -12.93
C GLU A 112 2.51 12.91 -11.96
N MET A 113 1.31 12.42 -12.30
CA MET A 113 0.69 11.29 -11.62
C MET A 113 1.40 10.00 -12.06
N PRO A 114 1.93 9.20 -11.12
CA PRO A 114 2.54 7.92 -11.47
C PRO A 114 1.49 6.96 -12.05
N LYS A 115 1.85 6.31 -13.15
CA LYS A 115 0.99 5.28 -13.78
C LYS A 115 1.12 3.97 -13.02
N LEU A 116 0.01 3.24 -12.92
CA LEU A 116 0.01 1.89 -12.39
C LEU A 116 0.74 0.97 -13.37
N ARG A 117 1.84 0.35 -12.95
CA ARG A 117 2.68 -0.52 -13.78
C ARG A 117 2.92 -1.85 -13.09
N ASP A 118 2.98 -2.93 -13.86
CA ASP A 118 3.43 -4.22 -13.38
C ASP A 118 4.96 -4.20 -13.23
N ILE A 119 5.42 -4.41 -12.00
CA ILE A 119 6.85 -4.50 -11.66
C ILE A 119 7.37 -5.95 -11.67
N GLY A 120 6.53 -6.88 -12.07
CA GLY A 120 6.79 -8.32 -12.17
C GLY A 120 5.87 -9.15 -11.29
N GLY A 121 5.53 -10.35 -11.75
CA GLY A 121 4.71 -11.30 -11.00
C GLY A 121 3.25 -10.88 -10.76
N GLY A 122 2.71 -9.94 -11.54
CA GLY A 122 1.37 -9.41 -11.32
C GLY A 122 1.27 -8.42 -10.14
N HIS A 123 2.41 -7.87 -9.73
CA HIS A 123 2.52 -6.83 -8.71
C HIS A 123 2.50 -5.44 -9.38
N PHE A 124 1.39 -4.74 -9.25
CA PHE A 124 1.18 -3.43 -9.87
C PHE A 124 1.40 -2.32 -8.85
N VAL A 125 2.19 -1.29 -9.23
CA VAL A 125 2.51 -0.16 -8.36
C VAL A 125 2.42 1.15 -9.14
N ALA A 126 1.77 2.16 -8.55
CA ALA A 126 1.73 3.52 -9.08
C ALA A 126 2.71 4.42 -8.30
N CYS A 127 4.00 4.27 -8.57
CA CYS A 127 5.06 5.03 -7.90
C CYS A 127 6.22 5.31 -8.85
N HIS A 128 6.70 6.56 -8.89
CA HIS A 128 7.85 6.92 -9.71
C HIS A 128 9.15 6.27 -9.24
N ILE A 129 9.26 5.91 -7.97
CA ILE A 129 10.42 5.20 -7.42
C ILE A 129 10.52 3.78 -7.98
N CYS A 130 9.36 3.15 -8.21
CA CYS A 130 9.29 1.80 -8.77
C CYS A 130 9.34 1.79 -10.30
N ASP A 131 9.51 2.95 -10.94
CA ASP A 131 9.64 3.06 -12.39
C ASP A 131 11.12 2.88 -12.79
N PRO A 132 11.48 1.82 -13.53
CA PRO A 132 12.85 1.58 -13.97
C PRO A 132 13.46 2.73 -14.77
N SER A 133 12.61 3.51 -15.47
CA SER A 133 13.08 4.66 -16.27
C SER A 133 13.61 5.81 -15.42
N ASN A 134 13.27 5.86 -14.14
CA ASN A 134 13.71 6.91 -13.22
C ASN A 134 15.00 6.58 -12.46
N GLY A 135 15.64 5.44 -12.76
CA GLY A 135 16.92 5.03 -12.18
C GLY A 135 16.88 4.76 -10.67
N CYS A 136 15.70 4.58 -10.10
CA CYS A 136 15.53 4.33 -8.68
C CYS A 136 15.34 2.83 -8.43
N GLU A 137 16.15 2.26 -7.56
CA GLU A 137 16.01 0.85 -7.17
C GLU A 137 14.83 0.68 -6.21
N THR A 138 13.94 -0.24 -6.56
CA THR A 138 12.86 -0.71 -5.67
C THR A 138 13.46 -1.13 -4.32
N GLY A 139 12.94 -0.58 -3.22
CA GLY A 139 13.38 -0.93 -1.88
C GLY A 139 14.20 0.12 -1.11
N LYS A 140 14.75 1.14 -1.75
CA LYS A 140 15.60 2.16 -1.08
C LYS A 140 14.86 3.32 -0.40
N CYS A 141 13.54 3.28 -0.38
CA CYS A 141 12.75 4.28 0.32
C CYS A 141 12.34 3.76 1.70
N VAL A 142 13.16 3.98 2.68
CA VAL A 142 12.87 3.71 4.10
C VAL A 142 12.91 5.00 4.90
#